data_019619654c6528dceaf955830db9d426
#
_entry.id   019619654c6528dceaf955830db9d426
#
_cell.length_a   1.000
_cell.length_b   1.000
_cell.length_c   1.000
_cell.angle_alpha   90.00
_cell.angle_beta   90.00
_cell.angle_gamma   90.00
#
_symmetry.space_group_name_H-M   'P 1'
#
loop_
_entity.id
_entity.type
_entity.pdbx_description
1 polymer ?
#
loop_
_entity_poly.entity_id
_entity_poly.type
_entity_poly.pdbx_seq_one_letter_code
_entity_poly.pdbx_strand_id
1 'polypeptide(L)'
;MPEVRNGDVTLHVEIDGDGDPVTVFAHGLTNSCRELAPFTPSLAGTAVRFCFRGHGHSSAPDQGYRFEDLASDLDAVARAFGARNAVGTSMGAGAIMSLVGHDPARFDRIVMLLPASLDVPFRNPERFDGIADLLESYPKDEAIERILETSHERYEAAPWLRELDLLLWQDMNPLGVARAIREVVRDVSISDRELLRKVEAPVLLICREGDTLHPAELGRILHDLFANSELVTLASEEELIASIPMLVERVRAFLEGA
;
A
#
# COMPACT_ATOMS: atom_id res chain seq x y z
N MET A 1 5.75 -18.39 11.20
CA MET A 1 6.08 -17.37 10.22
C MET A 1 6.86 -16.27 10.92
N PRO A 2 7.79 -15.60 10.27
CA PRO A 2 8.55 -14.54 10.94
C PRO A 2 7.63 -13.40 11.35
N GLU A 3 7.97 -12.76 12.48
CA GLU A 3 7.25 -11.64 13.05
C GLU A 3 8.27 -10.54 13.39
N VAL A 4 7.85 -9.28 13.25
CA VAL A 4 8.63 -8.12 13.68
C VAL A 4 7.84 -7.36 14.75
N ARG A 5 8.53 -6.92 15.79
CA ARG A 5 7.92 -6.08 16.83
C ARG A 5 8.21 -4.61 16.58
N ASN A 6 7.15 -3.79 16.70
CA ASN A 6 7.22 -2.34 16.73
C ASN A 6 6.49 -1.86 18.02
N GLY A 7 7.23 -1.68 19.11
CA GLY A 7 6.64 -1.48 20.43
C GLY A 7 5.79 -2.69 20.84
N ASP A 8 4.52 -2.43 21.14
CA ASP A 8 3.54 -3.45 21.53
C ASP A 8 2.86 -4.12 20.32
N VAL A 9 3.14 -3.64 19.10
CA VAL A 9 2.58 -4.19 17.86
C VAL A 9 3.46 -5.33 17.35
N THR A 10 2.86 -6.47 17.02
CA THR A 10 3.50 -7.59 16.31
C THR A 10 3.04 -7.58 14.87
N LEU A 11 3.99 -7.50 13.94
CA LEU A 11 3.75 -7.43 12.50
C LEU A 11 4.06 -8.79 11.87
N HIS A 12 3.09 -9.32 11.15
CA HIS A 12 3.23 -10.54 10.35
C HIS A 12 4.07 -10.27 9.10
N VAL A 13 5.01 -11.17 8.77
CA VAL A 13 5.92 -11.02 7.64
C VAL A 13 5.95 -12.29 6.81
N GLU A 14 5.98 -12.15 5.49
CA GLU A 14 6.26 -13.20 4.52
C GLU A 14 7.51 -12.83 3.72
N ILE A 15 8.33 -13.84 3.41
CA ILE A 15 9.64 -13.65 2.74
C ILE A 15 9.68 -14.55 1.52
N ASP A 16 10.04 -13.96 0.37
CA ASP A 16 10.31 -14.67 -0.88
C ASP A 16 11.75 -14.36 -1.33
N GLY A 17 12.44 -15.35 -1.88
CA GLY A 17 13.83 -15.19 -2.33
C GLY A 17 14.86 -15.18 -1.19
N ASP A 18 16.10 -14.87 -1.54
CA ASP A 18 17.24 -14.78 -0.63
C ASP A 18 18.31 -13.81 -1.17
N GLY A 19 19.15 -13.29 -0.27
CA GLY A 19 20.26 -12.38 -0.62
C GLY A 19 19.83 -10.93 -0.83
N ASP A 20 20.76 -10.16 -1.40
CA ASP A 20 20.57 -8.71 -1.67
C ASP A 20 20.24 -8.46 -3.15
N PRO A 21 19.53 -7.34 -3.46
CA PRO A 21 18.98 -6.35 -2.52
C PRO A 21 17.74 -6.84 -1.78
N VAL A 22 17.49 -6.29 -0.59
CA VAL A 22 16.25 -6.54 0.15
C VAL A 22 15.25 -5.44 -0.14
N THR A 23 14.03 -5.83 -0.57
CA THR A 23 12.90 -4.94 -0.87
C THR A 23 11.75 -5.19 0.08
N VAL A 24 11.26 -4.15 0.76
CA VAL A 24 10.05 -4.24 1.59
C VAL A 24 8.81 -3.86 0.78
N PHE A 25 7.71 -4.59 0.99
CA PHE A 25 6.42 -4.41 0.30
C PHE A 25 5.33 -4.03 1.28
N ALA A 26 4.70 -2.88 1.05
CA ALA A 26 3.71 -2.23 1.88
C ALA A 26 2.36 -2.16 1.16
N HIS A 27 1.37 -2.92 1.64
CA HIS A 27 0.04 -3.08 1.02
C HIS A 27 -0.89 -1.87 1.21
N GLY A 28 -2.00 -1.86 0.48
CA GLY A 28 -3.09 -0.89 0.58
C GLY A 28 -4.06 -1.16 1.73
N LEU A 29 -4.91 -0.16 2.03
CA LEU A 29 -5.98 -0.27 3.01
C LEU A 29 -6.94 -1.41 2.61
N THR A 30 -7.48 -2.14 3.58
CA THR A 30 -8.31 -3.35 3.45
C THR A 30 -7.59 -4.62 2.98
N ASN A 31 -6.38 -4.53 2.47
CA ASN A 31 -5.59 -5.65 1.97
C ASN A 31 -4.64 -6.27 3.02
N SER A 32 -3.75 -7.11 2.55
CA SER A 32 -2.72 -7.77 3.35
C SER A 32 -1.43 -7.90 2.53
N CYS A 33 -0.41 -8.53 3.08
CA CYS A 33 0.84 -8.83 2.38
C CYS A 33 0.64 -9.64 1.07
N ARG A 34 -0.53 -10.21 0.83
CA ARG A 34 -0.88 -10.94 -0.40
C ARG A 34 -1.04 -10.02 -1.61
N GLU A 35 -1.46 -8.76 -1.41
CA GLU A 35 -1.73 -7.82 -2.51
C GLU A 35 -0.53 -7.66 -3.45
N LEU A 36 0.65 -7.55 -2.89
CA LEU A 36 1.88 -7.33 -3.66
C LEU A 36 2.67 -8.61 -3.98
N ALA A 37 2.12 -9.79 -3.63
CA ALA A 37 2.73 -11.07 -3.95
C ALA A 37 3.04 -11.28 -5.45
N PRO A 38 2.23 -10.77 -6.42
CA PRO A 38 2.56 -10.91 -7.83
C PRO A 38 3.88 -10.24 -8.26
N PHE A 39 4.39 -9.28 -7.48
CA PHE A 39 5.61 -8.56 -7.80
C PHE A 39 6.89 -9.25 -7.27
N THR A 40 6.77 -10.32 -6.47
CA THR A 40 7.94 -10.90 -5.78
C THR A 40 8.66 -12.04 -6.53
N PRO A 41 8.00 -12.89 -7.35
CA PRO A 41 8.64 -14.10 -7.88
C PRO A 41 9.82 -13.86 -8.84
N SER A 42 9.88 -12.68 -9.49
CA SER A 42 10.91 -12.36 -10.49
C SER A 42 11.98 -11.42 -9.96
N LEU A 43 11.91 -11.00 -8.69
CA LEU A 43 12.90 -10.09 -8.12
C LEU A 43 14.20 -10.82 -7.79
N ALA A 44 15.31 -10.15 -8.09
CA ALA A 44 16.59 -10.54 -7.51
C ALA A 44 16.63 -10.16 -6.01
N GLY A 45 17.23 -11.02 -5.19
CA GLY A 45 17.37 -10.79 -3.76
C GLY A 45 16.14 -11.20 -2.95
N THR A 46 15.89 -10.49 -1.87
CA THR A 46 14.84 -10.84 -0.90
C THR A 46 13.68 -9.87 -0.97
N ALA A 47 12.47 -10.39 -1.16
CA ALA A 47 11.23 -9.65 -1.03
C ALA A 47 10.62 -9.89 0.36
N VAL A 48 10.43 -8.83 1.13
CA VAL A 48 9.83 -8.85 2.46
C VAL A 48 8.46 -8.21 2.40
N ARG A 49 7.41 -9.03 2.38
CA ARG A 49 6.01 -8.59 2.44
C ARG A 49 5.53 -8.62 3.88
N PHE A 50 4.84 -7.61 4.33
CA PHE A 50 4.31 -7.59 5.70
C PHE A 50 2.88 -7.07 5.74
N CYS A 51 2.16 -7.39 6.81
CA CYS A 51 0.86 -6.79 7.09
C CYS A 51 1.05 -5.64 8.08
N PHE A 52 0.52 -4.46 7.76
CA PHE A 52 0.42 -3.35 8.72
C PHE A 52 -0.40 -3.73 9.95
N ARG A 53 -0.22 -2.99 11.06
CA ARG A 53 -1.13 -3.11 12.21
C ARG A 53 -2.59 -3.11 11.78
N GLY A 54 -3.40 -3.92 12.42
CA GLY A 54 -4.82 -4.08 12.10
C GLY A 54 -5.14 -4.89 10.85
N HIS A 55 -4.15 -5.31 10.07
CA HIS A 55 -4.34 -6.03 8.82
C HIS A 55 -3.77 -7.45 8.89
N GLY A 56 -4.38 -8.35 8.13
CA GLY A 56 -3.93 -9.74 8.02
C GLY A 56 -3.76 -10.40 9.39
N HIS A 57 -2.58 -10.95 9.62
CA HIS A 57 -2.21 -11.63 10.87
C HIS A 57 -1.45 -10.75 11.87
N SER A 58 -1.32 -9.45 11.60
CA SER A 58 -0.69 -8.50 12.52
C SER A 58 -1.60 -8.14 13.68
N SER A 59 -1.01 -7.67 14.79
CA SER A 59 -1.76 -7.16 15.94
C SER A 59 -2.69 -6.01 15.53
N ALA A 60 -3.84 -5.93 16.17
CA ALA A 60 -4.84 -4.88 15.95
C ALA A 60 -5.03 -4.04 17.24
N PRO A 61 -4.15 -3.06 17.52
CA PRO A 61 -4.30 -2.18 18.65
C PRO A 61 -5.60 -1.37 18.56
N ASP A 62 -6.06 -0.82 19.69
CA ASP A 62 -7.33 -0.07 19.73
C ASP A 62 -7.24 1.31 19.04
N GLN A 63 -6.03 1.82 18.83
CA GLN A 63 -5.74 3.14 18.24
C GLN A 63 -4.33 3.17 17.64
N GLY A 64 -3.98 4.27 16.97
CA GLY A 64 -2.65 4.47 16.39
C GLY A 64 -2.56 3.90 14.98
N TYR A 65 -3.42 4.37 14.09
CA TYR A 65 -3.46 3.98 12.68
C TYR A 65 -3.20 5.16 11.74
N ARG A 66 -2.52 6.20 12.22
CA ARG A 66 -2.12 7.33 11.40
C ARG A 66 -0.95 6.95 10.50
N PHE A 67 -0.70 7.76 9.47
CA PHE A 67 0.42 7.48 8.56
C PHE A 67 1.78 7.45 9.26
N GLU A 68 1.98 8.21 10.34
CA GLU A 68 3.20 8.13 11.16
C GLU A 68 3.36 6.78 11.86
N ASP A 69 2.26 6.16 12.32
CA ASP A 69 2.26 4.84 12.92
C ASP A 69 2.57 3.76 11.88
N LEU A 70 1.96 3.88 10.69
CA LEU A 70 2.21 2.98 9.57
C LEU A 70 3.64 3.13 9.03
N ALA A 71 4.18 4.35 8.98
CA ALA A 71 5.58 4.60 8.65
C ALA A 71 6.54 3.95 9.66
N SER A 72 6.18 3.98 10.95
CA SER A 72 6.93 3.30 12.00
C SER A 72 6.90 1.77 11.84
N ASP A 73 5.76 1.18 11.46
CA ASP A 73 5.64 -0.25 11.16
C ASP A 73 6.53 -0.64 9.97
N LEU A 74 6.45 0.13 8.88
CA LEU A 74 7.27 -0.06 7.69
C LEU A 74 8.77 0.02 8.02
N ASP A 75 9.20 1.02 8.78
CA ASP A 75 10.61 1.19 9.14
C ASP A 75 11.11 0.08 10.05
N ALA A 76 10.27 -0.39 11.01
CA ALA A 76 10.60 -1.51 11.87
C ALA A 76 10.87 -2.78 11.06
N VAL A 77 10.01 -3.11 10.10
CA VAL A 77 10.20 -4.26 9.21
C VAL A 77 11.42 -4.04 8.31
N ALA A 78 11.53 -2.89 7.68
CA ALA A 78 12.63 -2.59 6.79
C ALA A 78 14.00 -2.65 7.48
N ARG A 79 14.10 -2.20 8.74
CA ARG A 79 15.33 -2.33 9.56
C ARG A 79 15.62 -3.76 9.96
N ALA A 80 14.59 -4.52 10.35
CA ALA A 80 14.76 -5.91 10.79
C ALA A 80 15.37 -6.80 9.70
N PHE A 81 15.08 -6.51 8.42
CA PHE A 81 15.58 -7.28 7.28
C PHE A 81 16.66 -6.55 6.45
N GLY A 82 17.06 -5.35 6.85
CA GLY A 82 18.06 -4.58 6.12
C GLY A 82 17.54 -4.07 4.75
N ALA A 83 16.22 -3.90 4.59
CA ALA A 83 15.64 -3.47 3.33
C ALA A 83 16.10 -2.08 2.93
N ARG A 84 16.61 -1.98 1.69
CA ARG A 84 17.09 -0.74 1.07
C ARG A 84 16.17 -0.24 -0.05
N ASN A 85 15.22 -1.07 -0.50
CA ASN A 85 14.20 -0.70 -1.49
C ASN A 85 12.81 -0.82 -0.86
N ALA A 86 11.87 -0.01 -1.34
CA ALA A 86 10.48 -0.06 -0.89
C ALA A 86 9.51 -0.02 -2.07
N VAL A 87 8.47 -0.84 -1.98
CA VAL A 87 7.30 -0.84 -2.88
C VAL A 87 6.05 -0.65 -2.04
N GLY A 88 5.22 0.33 -2.36
CA GLY A 88 3.98 0.57 -1.63
C GLY A 88 2.79 0.84 -2.53
N THR A 89 1.63 0.30 -2.17
CA THR A 89 0.36 0.56 -2.84
C THR A 89 -0.53 1.42 -1.97
N SER A 90 -1.14 2.47 -2.53
CA SER A 90 -2.18 3.28 -1.88
C SER A 90 -1.77 3.74 -0.47
N MET A 91 -2.35 3.17 0.59
CA MET A 91 -1.97 3.40 1.98
C MET A 91 -0.47 3.12 2.23
N GLY A 92 0.08 2.04 1.65
CA GLY A 92 1.51 1.73 1.73
C GLY A 92 2.39 2.78 1.08
N ALA A 93 1.96 3.39 -0.03
CA ALA A 93 2.65 4.54 -0.63
C ALA A 93 2.62 5.76 0.31
N GLY A 94 1.50 5.99 1.01
CA GLY A 94 1.38 7.02 2.04
C GLY A 94 2.34 6.81 3.21
N ALA A 95 2.46 5.57 3.68
CA ALA A 95 3.41 5.21 4.74
C ALA A 95 4.87 5.43 4.30
N ILE A 96 5.21 5.13 3.05
CA ILE A 96 6.53 5.43 2.48
C ILE A 96 6.76 6.94 2.46
N MET A 97 5.80 7.75 1.98
CA MET A 97 5.93 9.22 1.96
C MET A 97 6.13 9.80 3.36
N SER A 98 5.37 9.32 4.34
CA SER A 98 5.54 9.70 5.74
C SER A 98 6.96 9.39 6.25
N LEU A 99 7.47 8.19 5.97
CA LEU A 99 8.80 7.77 6.40
C LEU A 99 9.91 8.59 5.75
N VAL A 100 9.90 8.72 4.41
CA VAL A 100 10.97 9.43 3.69
C VAL A 100 10.91 10.95 3.85
N GLY A 101 9.76 11.49 4.24
CA GLY A 101 9.65 12.88 4.65
C GLY A 101 10.50 13.20 5.90
N HIS A 102 10.67 12.24 6.79
CA HIS A 102 11.51 12.38 8.00
C HIS A 102 12.94 11.84 7.81
N ASP A 103 13.10 10.80 7.00
CA ASP A 103 14.39 10.19 6.67
C ASP A 103 14.53 10.03 5.14
N PRO A 104 14.90 11.12 4.42
CA PRO A 104 14.96 11.12 2.95
C PRO A 104 15.94 10.11 2.34
N ALA A 105 16.92 9.64 3.10
CA ALA A 105 17.91 8.66 2.68
C ALA A 105 17.56 7.21 3.06
N ARG A 106 16.33 6.96 3.53
CA ARG A 106 15.95 5.65 4.08
C ARG A 106 16.00 4.52 3.06
N PHE A 107 15.68 4.80 1.82
CA PHE A 107 15.65 3.82 0.74
C PHE A 107 16.52 4.23 -0.43
N ASP A 108 17.07 3.25 -1.13
CA ASP A 108 17.89 3.45 -2.35
C ASP A 108 16.99 3.55 -3.59
N ARG A 109 15.83 2.87 -3.60
CA ARG A 109 14.81 2.92 -4.66
C ARG A 109 13.42 2.79 -4.08
N ILE A 110 12.47 3.52 -4.66
CA ILE A 110 11.09 3.58 -4.18
C ILE A 110 10.13 3.36 -5.35
N VAL A 111 9.15 2.49 -5.16
CA VAL A 111 8.03 2.34 -6.10
C VAL A 111 6.73 2.65 -5.38
N MET A 112 5.92 3.51 -5.95
CA MET A 112 4.60 3.87 -5.43
C MET A 112 3.53 3.54 -6.48
N LEU A 113 2.64 2.62 -6.12
CA LEU A 113 1.52 2.19 -6.94
C LEU A 113 0.27 2.89 -6.43
N LEU A 114 -0.44 3.60 -7.31
CA LEU A 114 -1.72 4.23 -7.01
C LEU A 114 -1.69 5.03 -5.69
N PRO A 115 -0.82 6.03 -5.50
CA PRO A 115 -0.81 6.84 -4.29
C PRO A 115 -2.17 7.53 -4.11
N ALA A 116 -2.69 7.56 -2.86
CA ALA A 116 -4.06 7.96 -2.58
C ALA A 116 -4.18 9.24 -1.75
N SER A 117 -3.16 9.64 -1.01
CA SER A 117 -3.13 10.87 -0.20
C SER A 117 -1.75 11.51 -0.21
N LEU A 118 -1.67 12.79 0.15
CA LEU A 118 -0.43 13.53 0.31
C LEU A 118 -0.54 14.41 1.57
N ASP A 119 -0.78 15.70 1.42
CA ASP A 119 -0.89 16.70 2.48
C ASP A 119 -2.32 17.20 2.72
N VAL A 120 -3.28 16.49 2.14
CA VAL A 120 -4.72 16.66 2.41
C VAL A 120 -5.35 15.29 2.63
N PRO A 121 -6.32 15.16 3.55
CA PRO A 121 -7.07 13.92 3.75
C PRO A 121 -7.83 13.51 2.50
N PHE A 122 -8.32 12.27 2.49
CA PHE A 122 -9.23 11.79 1.44
C PHE A 122 -10.45 12.72 1.28
N ARG A 123 -10.87 12.97 0.03
CA ARG A 123 -11.94 13.94 -0.26
C ARG A 123 -13.31 13.52 0.26
N ASN A 124 -13.60 12.24 0.33
CA ASN A 124 -14.89 11.69 0.75
C ASN A 124 -14.69 10.56 1.77
N PRO A 125 -14.26 10.89 3.01
CA PRO A 125 -14.00 9.88 4.04
C PRO A 125 -15.26 9.10 4.42
N GLU A 126 -16.47 9.69 4.27
CA GLU A 126 -17.76 9.07 4.61
C GLU A 126 -18.03 7.81 3.78
N ARG A 127 -17.48 7.70 2.58
CA ARG A 127 -17.56 6.48 1.75
C ARG A 127 -16.95 5.27 2.46
N PHE A 128 -15.89 5.51 3.21
CA PHE A 128 -15.18 4.47 3.97
C PHE A 128 -15.86 4.17 5.30
N ASP A 129 -16.58 5.12 5.89
CA ASP A 129 -17.33 4.89 7.13
C ASP A 129 -18.34 3.75 6.96
N GLY A 130 -19.05 3.68 5.83
CA GLY A 130 -19.96 2.59 5.54
C GLY A 130 -19.28 1.21 5.53
N ILE A 131 -18.04 1.13 5.03
CA ILE A 131 -17.24 -0.11 5.06
C ILE A 131 -16.87 -0.44 6.50
N ALA A 132 -16.38 0.54 7.28
CA ALA A 132 -16.04 0.33 8.68
C ALA A 132 -17.26 -0.10 9.51
N ASP A 133 -18.43 0.52 9.30
CA ASP A 133 -19.70 0.15 9.98
C ASP A 133 -20.09 -1.31 9.70
N LEU A 134 -19.92 -1.77 8.46
CA LEU A 134 -20.19 -3.17 8.10
C LEU A 134 -19.21 -4.13 8.81
N LEU A 135 -17.91 -3.79 8.81
CA LEU A 135 -16.87 -4.60 9.46
C LEU A 135 -17.02 -4.66 11.00
N GLU A 136 -17.59 -3.61 11.61
CA GLU A 136 -17.86 -3.55 13.05
C GLU A 136 -19.17 -4.24 13.45
N SER A 137 -20.17 -4.28 12.54
CA SER A 137 -21.53 -4.72 12.86
C SER A 137 -21.83 -6.16 12.51
N TYR A 138 -21.09 -6.78 11.60
CA TYR A 138 -21.38 -8.12 11.08
C TYR A 138 -20.21 -9.09 11.26
N PRO A 139 -20.47 -10.41 11.33
CA PRO A 139 -19.42 -11.42 11.19
C PRO A 139 -18.64 -11.22 9.89
N LYS A 140 -17.34 -11.55 9.88
CA LYS A 140 -16.40 -11.29 8.78
C LYS A 140 -16.97 -11.62 7.40
N ASP A 141 -17.45 -12.85 7.20
CA ASP A 141 -17.89 -13.31 5.88
C ASP A 141 -19.13 -12.54 5.41
N GLU A 142 -20.06 -12.24 6.32
CA GLU A 142 -21.25 -11.44 6.01
C GLU A 142 -20.87 -9.98 5.73
N ALA A 143 -19.95 -9.39 6.50
CA ALA A 143 -19.44 -8.05 6.25
C ALA A 143 -18.79 -7.94 4.86
N ILE A 144 -17.96 -8.91 4.50
CA ILE A 144 -17.29 -8.97 3.19
C ILE A 144 -18.33 -9.03 2.07
N GLU A 145 -19.32 -9.93 2.15
CA GLU A 145 -20.37 -10.03 1.14
C GLU A 145 -21.13 -8.72 0.95
N ARG A 146 -21.50 -8.05 2.06
CA ARG A 146 -22.18 -6.74 2.01
C ARG A 146 -21.31 -5.65 1.39
N ILE A 147 -20.00 -5.65 1.64
CA ILE A 147 -19.06 -4.72 1.02
C ILE A 147 -18.98 -4.98 -0.49
N LEU A 148 -18.88 -6.24 -0.91
CA LEU A 148 -18.85 -6.63 -2.32
C LEU A 148 -20.13 -6.21 -3.06
N GLU A 149 -21.28 -6.30 -2.41
CA GLU A 149 -22.56 -5.84 -2.96
C GLU A 149 -22.55 -4.33 -3.30
N THR A 150 -21.80 -3.51 -2.57
CA THR A 150 -21.67 -2.07 -2.87
C THR A 150 -20.94 -1.77 -4.18
N SER A 151 -20.26 -2.75 -4.74
CA SER A 151 -19.47 -2.67 -5.97
C SER A 151 -19.97 -3.62 -7.07
N HIS A 152 -21.26 -4.01 -7.02
CA HIS A 152 -21.84 -5.01 -7.93
C HIS A 152 -21.64 -4.69 -9.41
N GLU A 153 -21.79 -3.43 -9.84
CA GLU A 153 -21.59 -2.99 -11.24
C GLU A 153 -20.16 -3.31 -11.74
N ARG A 154 -19.15 -3.13 -10.89
CA ARG A 154 -17.75 -3.48 -11.19
C ARG A 154 -17.59 -4.98 -11.42
N TYR A 155 -18.27 -5.79 -10.61
CA TYR A 155 -18.19 -7.24 -10.70
C TYR A 155 -19.07 -7.82 -11.84
N GLU A 156 -20.16 -7.15 -12.22
CA GLU A 156 -20.88 -7.48 -13.44
C GLU A 156 -20.03 -7.26 -14.70
N ALA A 157 -19.26 -6.17 -14.75
CA ALA A 157 -18.34 -5.86 -15.85
C ALA A 157 -17.14 -6.84 -15.89
N ALA A 158 -16.63 -7.27 -14.73
CA ALA A 158 -15.47 -8.16 -14.62
C ALA A 158 -15.65 -9.15 -13.43
N PRO A 159 -16.37 -10.26 -13.61
CA PRO A 159 -16.72 -11.19 -12.51
C PRO A 159 -15.52 -11.76 -11.75
N TRP A 160 -14.40 -11.97 -12.41
CA TRP A 160 -13.17 -12.47 -11.81
C TRP A 160 -12.56 -11.52 -10.75
N LEU A 161 -12.89 -10.21 -10.79
CA LEU A 161 -12.46 -9.26 -9.77
C LEU A 161 -13.05 -9.59 -8.40
N ARG A 162 -14.29 -10.11 -8.36
CA ARG A 162 -14.89 -10.54 -7.10
C ARG A 162 -14.12 -11.71 -6.46
N GLU A 163 -13.70 -12.67 -7.27
CA GLU A 163 -12.90 -13.81 -6.79
C GLU A 163 -11.53 -13.33 -6.29
N LEU A 164 -10.92 -12.37 -6.99
CA LEU A 164 -9.67 -11.76 -6.57
C LEU A 164 -9.82 -11.01 -5.23
N ASP A 165 -10.83 -10.17 -5.08
CA ASP A 165 -11.07 -9.42 -3.85
C ASP A 165 -11.35 -10.37 -2.67
N LEU A 166 -12.13 -11.45 -2.87
CA LEU A 166 -12.33 -12.49 -1.86
C LEU A 166 -11.02 -13.18 -1.44
N LEU A 167 -10.14 -13.46 -2.39
CA LEU A 167 -8.83 -14.04 -2.13
C LEU A 167 -7.95 -13.08 -1.32
N LEU A 168 -7.91 -11.81 -1.71
CA LEU A 168 -7.12 -10.77 -1.03
C LEU A 168 -7.62 -10.52 0.40
N TRP A 169 -8.93 -10.61 0.64
CA TRP A 169 -9.56 -10.35 1.92
C TRP A 169 -9.72 -11.60 2.81
N GLN A 170 -9.24 -12.76 2.34
CA GLN A 170 -9.30 -14.01 3.08
C GLN A 170 -8.74 -13.89 4.50
N ASP A 171 -7.64 -13.17 4.68
CA ASP A 171 -6.96 -12.97 5.96
C ASP A 171 -7.33 -11.62 6.63
N MET A 172 -8.39 -10.94 6.16
CA MET A 172 -8.82 -9.68 6.73
C MET A 172 -9.13 -9.81 8.23
N ASN A 173 -8.62 -8.87 9.02
CA ASN A 173 -9.02 -8.64 10.39
C ASN A 173 -10.09 -7.52 10.42
N PRO A 174 -11.38 -7.81 10.55
CA PRO A 174 -12.45 -6.83 10.35
C PRO A 174 -12.31 -5.61 11.29
N LEU A 175 -12.12 -5.84 12.59
CA LEU A 175 -12.03 -4.76 13.56
C LEU A 175 -10.76 -3.92 13.40
N GLY A 176 -9.63 -4.57 13.06
CA GLY A 176 -8.39 -3.86 12.80
C GLY A 176 -8.50 -2.97 11.55
N VAL A 177 -9.08 -3.50 10.47
CA VAL A 177 -9.31 -2.75 9.22
C VAL A 177 -10.32 -1.61 9.45
N ALA A 178 -11.40 -1.83 10.21
CA ALA A 178 -12.35 -0.78 10.55
C ALA A 178 -11.67 0.39 11.30
N ARG A 179 -10.85 0.09 12.31
CA ARG A 179 -10.06 1.11 13.03
C ARG A 179 -9.10 1.86 12.11
N ALA A 180 -8.39 1.14 11.24
CA ALA A 180 -7.50 1.76 10.25
C ALA A 180 -8.26 2.70 9.32
N ILE A 181 -9.42 2.31 8.82
CA ILE A 181 -10.30 3.15 8.00
C ILE A 181 -10.65 4.44 8.75
N ARG A 182 -11.10 4.35 10.02
CA ARG A 182 -11.52 5.53 10.82
C ARG A 182 -10.43 6.59 10.94
N GLU A 183 -9.15 6.17 11.00
CA GLU A 183 -8.03 7.09 11.18
C GLU A 183 -7.35 7.48 9.87
N VAL A 184 -6.93 6.50 9.03
CA VAL A 184 -6.13 6.73 7.83
C VAL A 184 -6.79 7.66 6.82
N VAL A 185 -8.11 7.50 6.57
CA VAL A 185 -8.81 8.33 5.57
C VAL A 185 -8.98 9.80 5.99
N ARG A 186 -8.74 10.10 7.26
CA ARG A 186 -8.81 11.46 7.83
C ARG A 186 -7.44 12.06 8.11
N ASP A 187 -6.40 11.26 7.91
CA ASP A 187 -5.01 11.68 8.11
C ASP A 187 -4.36 12.08 6.77
N VAL A 188 -3.16 12.64 6.85
CA VAL A 188 -2.34 13.03 5.71
C VAL A 188 -1.05 12.21 5.69
N SER A 189 -0.61 11.81 4.50
CA SER A 189 0.64 11.04 4.37
C SER A 189 1.86 11.85 4.81
N ILE A 190 1.82 13.16 4.61
CA ILE A 190 2.88 14.07 5.02
C ILE A 190 2.28 15.47 5.22
N SER A 191 2.64 16.15 6.30
CA SER A 191 2.12 17.50 6.60
C SER A 191 2.76 18.61 5.75
N ASP A 192 4.00 18.42 5.33
CA ASP A 192 4.74 19.34 4.46
C ASP A 192 5.29 18.58 3.24
N ARG A 193 4.60 18.71 2.10
CA ARG A 193 4.99 18.04 0.85
C ARG A 193 6.38 18.42 0.35
N GLU A 194 6.89 19.62 0.70
CA GLU A 194 8.20 20.09 0.24
C GLU A 194 9.35 19.25 0.82
N LEU A 195 9.09 18.49 1.90
CA LEU A 195 10.07 17.55 2.44
C LEU A 195 10.43 16.44 1.44
N LEU A 196 9.52 16.07 0.54
CA LEU A 196 9.77 15.05 -0.50
C LEU A 196 10.82 15.48 -1.52
N ARG A 197 11.07 16.78 -1.69
CA ARG A 197 12.15 17.30 -2.56
C ARG A 197 13.56 16.94 -2.08
N LYS A 198 13.70 16.52 -0.82
CA LYS A 198 14.98 16.09 -0.24
C LYS A 198 15.30 14.62 -0.54
N VAL A 199 14.35 13.88 -1.09
CA VAL A 199 14.55 12.47 -1.47
C VAL A 199 15.33 12.42 -2.78
N GLU A 200 16.57 11.94 -2.70
CA GLU A 200 17.47 11.80 -3.86
C GLU A 200 17.32 10.43 -4.55
N ALA A 201 16.76 9.45 -3.84
CA ALA A 201 16.53 8.12 -4.37
C ALA A 201 15.63 8.17 -5.62
N PRO A 202 15.88 7.33 -6.64
CA PRO A 202 14.95 7.15 -7.74
C PRO A 202 13.58 6.69 -7.26
N VAL A 203 12.51 7.29 -7.81
CA VAL A 203 11.11 6.97 -7.49
C VAL A 203 10.37 6.60 -8.77
N LEU A 204 9.73 5.43 -8.80
CA LEU A 204 8.78 5.03 -9.84
C LEU A 204 7.36 5.22 -9.34
N LEU A 205 6.60 6.06 -10.04
CA LEU A 205 5.19 6.33 -9.77
C LEU A 205 4.33 5.62 -10.82
N ILE A 206 3.35 4.83 -10.40
CA ILE A 206 2.40 4.16 -11.30
C ILE A 206 1.00 4.60 -10.90
N CYS A 207 0.30 5.26 -11.83
CA CYS A 207 -1.01 5.86 -11.65
C CYS A 207 -1.98 5.42 -12.74
N ARG A 208 -3.27 5.70 -12.56
CA ARG A 208 -4.33 5.37 -13.51
C ARG A 208 -5.27 6.57 -13.67
N GLU A 209 -5.61 6.91 -14.92
CA GLU A 209 -6.64 7.93 -15.21
C GLU A 209 -8.02 7.44 -14.80
N GLY A 210 -8.90 8.38 -14.48
CA GLY A 210 -10.28 8.10 -14.11
C GLY A 210 -10.46 7.45 -12.73
N ASP A 211 -9.40 7.27 -11.96
CA ASP A 211 -9.49 6.75 -10.59
C ASP A 211 -9.87 7.88 -9.63
N THR A 212 -11.06 7.77 -9.03
CA THR A 212 -11.57 8.77 -8.07
C THR A 212 -10.95 8.63 -6.69
N LEU A 213 -10.40 7.44 -6.37
CA LEU A 213 -9.74 7.15 -5.10
C LEU A 213 -8.23 7.46 -5.16
N HIS A 214 -7.60 7.17 -6.30
CA HIS A 214 -6.17 7.37 -6.55
C HIS A 214 -5.98 8.30 -7.76
N PRO A 215 -6.28 9.59 -7.64
CA PRO A 215 -6.31 10.49 -8.79
C PRO A 215 -4.93 10.60 -9.43
N ALA A 216 -4.84 10.38 -10.76
CA ALA A 216 -3.59 10.48 -11.51
C ALA A 216 -2.91 11.85 -11.36
N GLU A 217 -3.69 12.90 -11.05
CA GLU A 217 -3.18 14.22 -10.72
C GLU A 217 -2.23 14.20 -9.51
N LEU A 218 -2.51 13.36 -8.51
CA LEU A 218 -1.60 13.19 -7.38
C LEU A 218 -0.24 12.62 -7.83
N GLY A 219 -0.26 11.68 -8.77
CA GLY A 219 0.97 11.15 -9.37
C GLY A 219 1.80 12.23 -10.08
N ARG A 220 1.15 13.16 -10.80
CA ARG A 220 1.81 14.30 -11.44
C ARG A 220 2.42 15.25 -10.40
N ILE A 221 1.67 15.57 -9.33
CA ILE A 221 2.19 16.39 -8.21
C ILE A 221 3.40 15.72 -7.56
N LEU A 222 3.35 14.43 -7.30
CA LEU A 222 4.47 13.69 -6.73
C LEU A 222 5.68 13.66 -7.68
N HIS A 223 5.44 13.52 -8.99
CA HIS A 223 6.50 13.58 -10.01
C HIS A 223 7.22 14.93 -10.01
N ASP A 224 6.49 16.03 -9.81
CA ASP A 224 7.07 17.38 -9.70
C ASP A 224 7.81 17.61 -8.36
N LEU A 225 7.47 16.86 -7.32
CA LEU A 225 8.09 16.97 -5.99
C LEU A 225 9.38 16.15 -5.88
N PHE A 226 9.39 14.91 -6.35
CA PHE A 226 10.56 14.06 -6.30
C PHE A 226 11.59 14.46 -7.37
N ALA A 227 12.81 14.78 -6.95
CA ALA A 227 13.86 15.26 -7.85
C ALA A 227 14.28 14.23 -8.92
N ASN A 228 14.13 12.93 -8.62
CA ASN A 228 14.51 11.82 -9.48
C ASN A 228 13.35 10.82 -9.57
N SER A 229 12.36 11.13 -10.39
CA SER A 229 11.19 10.27 -10.51
C SER A 229 10.80 9.98 -11.96
N GLU A 230 10.14 8.84 -12.14
CA GLU A 230 9.49 8.41 -13.37
C GLU A 230 8.00 8.21 -13.10
N LEU A 231 7.16 8.68 -14.01
CA LEU A 231 5.70 8.53 -13.92
C LEU A 231 5.17 7.68 -15.08
N VAL A 232 4.50 6.59 -14.72
CA VAL A 232 3.71 5.76 -15.63
C VAL A 232 2.23 6.01 -15.34
N THR A 233 1.48 6.44 -16.34
CA THR A 233 0.04 6.66 -16.22
C THR A 233 -0.69 5.75 -17.20
N LEU A 234 -1.57 4.91 -16.70
CA LEU A 234 -2.42 4.00 -17.46
C LEU A 234 -3.77 4.68 -17.74
N ALA A 235 -4.36 4.41 -18.89
CA ALA A 235 -5.54 5.14 -19.33
C ALA A 235 -6.85 4.68 -18.64
N SER A 236 -6.89 3.44 -18.13
CA SER A 236 -8.09 2.89 -17.48
C SER A 236 -7.77 1.74 -16.52
N GLU A 237 -8.80 1.25 -15.81
CA GLU A 237 -8.70 0.05 -14.96
C GLU A 237 -8.41 -1.20 -15.80
N GLU A 238 -9.03 -1.32 -16.96
CA GLU A 238 -8.80 -2.44 -17.87
C GLU A 238 -7.36 -2.48 -18.36
N GLU A 239 -6.79 -1.31 -18.68
CA GLU A 239 -5.38 -1.23 -19.07
C GLU A 239 -4.45 -1.58 -17.90
N LEU A 240 -4.74 -1.10 -16.69
CA LEU A 240 -3.98 -1.46 -15.49
C LEU A 240 -3.93 -2.99 -15.32
N ILE A 241 -5.08 -3.63 -15.38
CA ILE A 241 -5.20 -5.07 -15.21
C ILE A 241 -4.46 -5.83 -16.33
N ALA A 242 -4.70 -5.44 -17.60
CA ALA A 242 -4.02 -6.04 -18.74
C ALA A 242 -2.51 -5.85 -18.71
N SER A 243 -2.04 -4.79 -18.07
CA SER A 243 -0.62 -4.43 -17.98
C SER A 243 0.10 -5.04 -16.78
N ILE A 244 -0.57 -5.78 -15.89
CA ILE A 244 0.08 -6.35 -14.70
C ILE A 244 1.39 -7.07 -15.02
N PRO A 245 1.49 -7.96 -16.04
CA PRO A 245 2.76 -8.62 -16.34
C PRO A 245 3.87 -7.63 -16.75
N MET A 246 3.52 -6.61 -17.53
CA MET A 246 4.45 -5.54 -17.94
C MET A 246 4.86 -4.68 -16.74
N LEU A 247 3.93 -4.37 -15.83
CA LEU A 247 4.21 -3.61 -14.62
C LEU A 247 5.12 -4.37 -13.66
N VAL A 248 4.93 -5.69 -13.53
CA VAL A 248 5.84 -6.56 -12.74
C VAL A 248 7.27 -6.45 -13.27
N GLU A 249 7.46 -6.61 -14.60
CA GLU A 249 8.78 -6.47 -15.24
C GLU A 249 9.35 -5.05 -15.10
N ARG A 250 8.50 -4.02 -15.21
CA ARG A 250 8.92 -2.62 -15.03
C ARG A 250 9.41 -2.35 -13.62
N VAL A 251 8.66 -2.81 -12.60
CA VAL A 251 9.04 -2.67 -11.18
C VAL A 251 10.34 -3.43 -10.92
N ARG A 252 10.47 -4.66 -11.43
CA ARG A 252 11.69 -5.45 -11.31
C ARG A 252 12.89 -4.71 -11.91
N ALA A 253 12.82 -4.31 -13.18
CA ALA A 253 13.90 -3.61 -13.85
C ALA A 253 14.30 -2.31 -13.11
N PHE A 254 13.31 -1.55 -12.63
CA PHE A 254 13.56 -0.34 -11.86
C PHE A 254 14.27 -0.64 -10.53
N LEU A 255 13.87 -1.68 -9.80
CA LEU A 255 14.50 -2.05 -8.52
C LEU A 255 15.92 -2.60 -8.69
N GLU A 256 16.21 -3.23 -9.83
CA GLU A 256 17.53 -3.74 -10.20
C GLU A 256 18.46 -2.67 -10.80
N GLY A 257 17.95 -1.49 -11.13
CA GLY A 257 18.73 -0.39 -11.72
C GLY A 257 19.04 -0.57 -13.22
N ALA A 258 18.16 -1.30 -13.92
CA ALA A 258 18.28 -1.60 -15.33
C ALA A 258 17.51 -0.58 -16.21
#